data_a22cf8f0ad2e0a92eb5aa65b9b272892
#
_entry.id   a22cf8f0ad2e0a92eb5aa65b9b272892
#
_cell.length_a   1.000
_cell.length_b   1.000
_cell.length_c   1.000
_cell.angle_alpha   90.00
_cell.angle_beta   90.00
_cell.angle_gamma   90.00
#
_symmetry.space_group_name_H-M   'P 1'
#
loop_
_entity.id
_entity.type
_entity.pdbx_description
1 polymer ?
#
loop_
_entity_poly.entity_id
_entity_poly.type
_entity_poly.pdbx_seq_one_letter_code
_entity_poly.pdbx_strand_id
1 'polypeptide(L)'
;MNELQQKSIRSRALIIMLFSGMIIFSNLLGALAFAVIGNGQDYMFSIAEYQKNPGLYLFRYYYDICFIFAITGILFFTGALFLRKLQPKGRIILTIVSIVLILEIWAISFLMQYALRDNGSSKLILTIAFNGLLWSAPLIYLIRYVNSEAVIAALKK
;
A
#
# COMPACT_ATOMS: atom_id res chain seq x y z
N MET A 1 -2.27 -23.09 -25.17
CA MET A 1 -2.63 -22.11 -24.14
C MET A 1 -3.97 -21.49 -24.50
N ASN A 2 -4.91 -21.48 -23.56
CA ASN A 2 -6.30 -21.10 -23.85
C ASN A 2 -6.40 -19.55 -23.88
N GLU A 3 -6.90 -18.97 -25.00
CA GLU A 3 -7.08 -17.52 -25.16
C GLU A 3 -7.91 -16.89 -24.02
N LEU A 4 -8.86 -17.67 -23.47
CA LEU A 4 -9.65 -17.27 -22.32
C LEU A 4 -8.80 -17.00 -21.07
N GLN A 5 -7.75 -17.78 -20.83
CA GLN A 5 -6.83 -17.55 -19.69
C GLN A 5 -6.03 -16.26 -19.86
N GLN A 6 -5.53 -15.99 -21.05
CA GLN A 6 -4.80 -14.74 -21.33
C GLN A 6 -5.70 -13.53 -21.17
N LYS A 7 -6.94 -13.60 -21.67
CA LYS A 7 -7.94 -12.54 -21.51
C LYS A 7 -8.25 -12.27 -20.02
N SER A 8 -8.40 -13.34 -19.24
CA SER A 8 -8.62 -13.25 -17.79
C SER A 8 -7.45 -12.56 -17.07
N ILE A 9 -6.20 -12.93 -17.37
CA ILE A 9 -5.00 -12.31 -16.77
C ILE A 9 -4.91 -10.84 -17.14
N ARG A 10 -5.14 -10.48 -18.41
CA ARG A 10 -5.13 -9.09 -18.86
C ARG A 10 -6.20 -8.25 -18.20
N SER A 11 -7.40 -8.79 -18.01
CA SER A 11 -8.50 -8.10 -17.33
C SER A 11 -8.18 -7.86 -15.85
N ARG A 12 -7.67 -8.86 -15.15
CA ARG A 12 -7.26 -8.71 -13.74
C ARG A 12 -6.07 -7.76 -13.59
N ALA A 13 -5.11 -7.79 -14.51
CA ALA A 13 -4.02 -6.83 -14.52
C ALA A 13 -4.52 -5.38 -14.68
N LEU A 14 -5.58 -5.15 -15.46
CA LEU A 14 -6.20 -3.84 -15.57
C LEU A 14 -6.80 -3.37 -14.23
N ILE A 15 -7.49 -4.26 -13.52
CA ILE A 15 -8.03 -3.94 -12.18
C ILE A 15 -6.91 -3.56 -11.22
N ILE A 16 -5.79 -4.30 -11.23
CA ILE A 16 -4.62 -3.99 -10.41
C ILE A 16 -4.03 -2.63 -10.79
N MET A 17 -3.97 -2.29 -12.09
CA MET A 17 -3.51 -0.98 -12.55
C MET A 17 -4.40 0.16 -12.05
N LEU A 18 -5.72 -0.01 -12.09
CA LEU A 18 -6.67 0.98 -11.56
C LEU A 18 -6.48 1.16 -10.04
N PHE A 19 -6.36 0.06 -9.32
CA PHE A 19 -6.12 0.10 -7.87
C PHE A 19 -4.80 0.80 -7.53
N SER A 20 -3.71 0.49 -8.24
CA SER A 20 -2.43 1.18 -8.05
C SER A 20 -2.51 2.66 -8.41
N GLY A 21 -3.26 3.03 -9.45
CA GLY A 21 -3.53 4.43 -9.79
C GLY A 21 -4.22 5.17 -8.65
N MET A 22 -5.19 4.55 -7.99
CA MET A 22 -5.83 5.11 -6.79
C MET A 22 -4.84 5.29 -5.64
N ILE A 23 -3.95 4.33 -5.39
CA ILE A 23 -2.90 4.46 -4.36
C ILE A 23 -2.01 5.65 -4.66
N ILE A 24 -1.51 5.78 -5.88
CA ILE A 24 -0.64 6.88 -6.30
C ILE A 24 -1.38 8.21 -6.10
N PHE A 25 -2.57 8.33 -6.68
CA PHE A 25 -3.33 9.58 -6.67
C PHE A 25 -3.70 10.02 -5.25
N SER A 26 -4.22 9.13 -4.42
CA SER A 26 -4.63 9.46 -3.05
C SER A 26 -3.44 9.89 -2.19
N ASN A 27 -2.28 9.25 -2.35
CA ASN A 27 -1.09 9.61 -1.58
C ASN A 27 -0.46 10.91 -2.07
N LEU A 28 -0.41 11.17 -3.40
CA LEU A 28 0.05 12.45 -3.92
C LEU A 28 -0.88 13.59 -3.50
N LEU A 29 -2.19 13.36 -3.51
CA LEU A 29 -3.16 14.33 -3.04
C LEU A 29 -3.02 14.59 -1.53
N GLY A 30 -2.80 13.53 -0.74
CA GLY A 30 -2.51 13.64 0.69
C GLY A 30 -1.24 14.45 0.97
N ALA A 31 -0.16 14.17 0.25
CA ALA A 31 1.09 14.93 0.36
C ALA A 31 0.89 16.40 0.00
N LEU A 32 0.17 16.68 -1.09
CA LEU A 32 -0.14 18.05 -1.53
C LEU A 32 -1.00 18.78 -0.50
N ALA A 33 -2.07 18.16 -0.02
CA ALA A 33 -2.93 18.73 1.01
C ALA A 33 -2.15 19.07 2.28
N PHE A 34 -1.26 18.17 2.72
CA PHE A 34 -0.43 18.41 3.88
C PHE A 34 0.60 19.54 3.65
N ALA A 35 1.18 19.63 2.46
CA ALA A 35 2.10 20.71 2.10
C ALA A 35 1.40 22.09 2.06
N VAL A 36 0.16 22.14 1.57
CA VAL A 36 -0.61 23.39 1.48
C VAL A 36 -1.16 23.83 2.85
N ILE A 37 -1.69 22.90 3.64
CA ILE A 37 -2.30 23.21 4.93
C ILE A 37 -1.22 23.36 6.01
N GLY A 38 -0.17 22.57 5.93
CA GLY A 38 0.76 22.37 7.03
C GLY A 38 2.00 23.23 7.01
N ASN A 39 2.27 23.99 6.01
CA ASN A 39 3.50 24.77 5.81
C ASN A 39 4.65 24.51 6.83
N GLY A 40 4.75 23.31 7.33
CA GLY A 40 5.74 22.85 8.28
C GLY A 40 5.17 21.84 9.26
N GLN A 41 5.77 20.71 9.19
CA GLN A 41 5.65 19.63 10.16
C GLN A 41 5.90 20.07 11.61
N ASP A 42 6.48 21.26 11.79
CA ASP A 42 6.85 21.81 13.09
C ASP A 42 5.71 22.47 13.84
N TYR A 43 4.55 22.70 13.20
CA TYR A 43 3.44 23.42 13.82
C TYR A 43 2.45 22.55 14.60
N MET A 44 2.46 21.23 14.40
CA MET A 44 1.42 20.39 15.01
C MET A 44 1.70 20.04 16.47
N PHE A 45 2.95 19.79 16.83
CA PHE A 45 3.31 19.33 18.17
C PHE A 45 4.67 19.87 18.58
N SER A 46 4.83 20.19 19.87
CA SER A 46 6.11 20.58 20.46
C SER A 46 7.07 19.39 20.56
N ILE A 47 8.38 19.64 20.62
CA ILE A 47 9.40 18.59 20.83
C ILE A 47 9.08 17.77 22.10
N ALA A 48 8.58 18.41 23.16
CA ALA A 48 8.21 17.73 24.39
C ALA A 48 7.03 16.77 24.21
N GLU A 49 6.08 17.08 23.31
CA GLU A 49 4.95 16.21 23.00
C GLU A 49 5.41 15.00 22.18
N TYR A 50 6.33 15.18 21.21
CA TYR A 50 6.93 14.05 20.49
C TYR A 50 7.71 13.11 21.40
N GLN A 51 8.43 13.66 22.41
CA GLN A 51 9.15 12.83 23.38
C GLN A 51 8.21 12.03 24.29
N LYS A 52 7.05 12.59 24.64
CA LYS A 52 6.04 11.89 25.43
C LYS A 52 5.30 10.81 24.63
N ASN A 53 5.03 11.08 23.36
CA ASN A 53 4.33 10.16 22.49
C ASN A 53 5.03 10.05 21.12
N PRO A 54 6.00 9.13 20.99
CA PRO A 54 6.72 8.91 19.72
C PRO A 54 5.81 8.56 18.53
N GLY A 55 4.59 8.07 18.78
CA GLY A 55 3.63 7.81 17.70
C GLY A 55 3.22 9.08 16.95
N LEU A 56 3.36 10.25 17.57
CA LEU A 56 3.10 11.53 16.91
C LEU A 56 4.07 11.82 15.76
N TYR A 57 5.22 11.15 15.71
CA TYR A 57 6.12 11.20 14.55
C TYR A 57 5.45 10.77 13.25
N LEU A 58 4.38 9.99 13.30
CA LEU A 58 3.58 9.68 12.12
C LEU A 58 3.09 10.95 11.41
N PHE A 59 2.68 11.96 12.15
CA PHE A 59 2.24 13.24 11.58
C PHE A 59 3.43 14.06 11.07
N ARG A 60 4.57 14.03 11.77
CA ARG A 60 5.78 14.71 11.34
C ARG A 60 6.30 14.18 10.00
N TYR A 61 6.24 12.86 9.79
CA TYR A 61 6.71 12.21 8.57
C TYR A 61 5.58 11.86 7.60
N TYR A 62 4.40 12.48 7.76
CA TYR A 62 3.25 12.17 6.92
C TYR A 62 3.54 12.37 5.42
N TYR A 63 4.25 13.43 5.09
CA TYR A 63 4.67 13.73 3.72
C TYR A 63 5.56 12.61 3.15
N ASP A 64 6.57 12.21 3.90
CA ASP A 64 7.48 11.14 3.51
C ASP A 64 6.75 9.81 3.35
N ILE A 65 5.82 9.51 4.25
CA ILE A 65 4.96 8.32 4.18
C ILE A 65 4.13 8.34 2.90
N CYS A 66 3.50 9.44 2.56
CA CYS A 66 2.74 9.58 1.32
C CYS A 66 3.63 9.34 0.08
N PHE A 67 4.85 9.85 0.08
CA PHE A 67 5.80 9.61 -1.02
C PHE A 67 6.21 8.14 -1.14
N ILE A 68 6.50 7.47 -0.03
CA ILE A 68 6.83 6.04 -0.01
C ILE A 68 5.68 5.24 -0.62
N PHE A 69 4.44 5.48 -0.18
CA PHE A 69 3.26 4.81 -0.76
C PHE A 69 3.05 5.13 -2.23
N ALA A 70 3.31 6.36 -2.65
CA ALA A 70 3.21 6.73 -4.07
C ALA A 70 4.24 5.98 -4.92
N ILE A 71 5.51 5.87 -4.45
CA ILE A 71 6.56 5.10 -5.12
C ILE A 71 6.17 3.62 -5.18
N THR A 72 5.73 3.04 -4.06
CA THR A 72 5.26 1.65 -4.00
C THR A 72 4.07 1.44 -4.96
N GLY A 73 3.16 2.40 -5.05
CA GLY A 73 2.06 2.40 -6.02
C GLY A 73 2.53 2.41 -7.48
N ILE A 74 3.57 3.19 -7.81
CA ILE A 74 4.18 3.22 -9.16
C ILE A 74 4.80 1.86 -9.50
N LEU A 75 5.52 1.25 -8.57
CA LEU A 75 6.08 -0.09 -8.76
C LEU A 75 4.98 -1.14 -8.94
N PHE A 76 3.89 -1.03 -8.18
CA PHE A 76 2.73 -1.89 -8.29
C PHE A 76 2.06 -1.77 -9.66
N PHE A 77 1.88 -0.53 -10.14
CA PHE A 77 1.36 -0.24 -11.48
C PHE A 77 2.25 -0.84 -12.58
N THR A 78 3.57 -0.67 -12.44
CA THR A 78 4.56 -1.20 -13.39
C THR A 78 4.51 -2.73 -13.44
N GLY A 79 4.40 -3.40 -12.28
CA GLY A 79 4.21 -4.84 -12.19
C GLY A 79 2.94 -5.32 -12.88
N ALA A 80 1.83 -4.60 -12.69
CA ALA A 80 0.57 -4.89 -13.35
C ALA A 80 0.63 -4.68 -14.87
N LEU A 81 1.35 -3.65 -15.33
CA LEU A 81 1.59 -3.41 -16.76
C LEU A 81 2.36 -4.56 -17.41
N PHE A 82 3.41 -5.06 -16.77
CA PHE A 82 4.16 -6.22 -17.26
C PHE A 82 3.29 -7.49 -17.23
N LEU A 83 2.47 -7.69 -16.20
CA LEU A 83 1.54 -8.82 -16.15
C LEU A 83 0.51 -8.75 -17.29
N ARG A 84 -0.02 -7.56 -17.61
CA ARG A 84 -0.92 -7.33 -18.74
C ARG A 84 -0.27 -7.68 -20.09
N LYS A 85 1.04 -7.41 -20.20
CA LYS A 85 1.85 -7.81 -21.39
C LYS A 85 2.25 -9.27 -21.35
N LEU A 86 1.77 -10.05 -20.39
CA LEU A 86 2.11 -11.46 -20.17
C LEU A 86 3.62 -11.69 -19.96
N GLN A 87 4.31 -10.75 -19.36
CA GLN A 87 5.73 -10.87 -19.07
C GLN A 87 5.95 -11.47 -17.67
N PRO A 88 6.84 -12.45 -17.48
CA PRO A 88 7.08 -13.10 -16.19
C PRO A 88 7.61 -12.14 -15.11
N LYS A 89 8.29 -11.06 -15.51
CA LYS A 89 8.75 -10.01 -14.60
C LYS A 89 7.58 -9.37 -13.80
N GLY A 90 6.39 -9.24 -14.43
CA GLY A 90 5.21 -8.68 -13.78
C GLY A 90 4.79 -9.45 -12.53
N ARG A 91 4.86 -10.78 -12.56
CA ARG A 91 4.56 -11.65 -11.42
C ARG A 91 5.52 -11.37 -10.25
N ILE A 92 6.81 -11.32 -10.54
CA ILE A 92 7.86 -11.12 -9.50
C ILE A 92 7.67 -9.75 -8.84
N ILE A 93 7.55 -8.70 -9.66
CA ILE A 93 7.35 -7.33 -9.15
C ILE A 93 6.08 -7.26 -8.29
N LEU A 94 4.94 -7.76 -8.78
CA LEU A 94 3.69 -7.74 -8.02
C LEU A 94 3.79 -8.51 -6.70
N THR A 95 4.49 -9.64 -6.67
CA THR A 95 4.69 -10.39 -5.42
C THR A 95 5.49 -9.59 -4.42
N ILE A 96 6.65 -9.03 -4.83
CA ILE A 96 7.53 -8.26 -3.96
C ILE A 96 6.80 -7.01 -3.44
N VAL A 97 6.20 -6.24 -4.35
CA VAL A 97 5.54 -4.98 -4.00
C VAL A 97 4.30 -5.21 -3.13
N SER A 98 3.56 -6.31 -3.34
CA SER A 98 2.44 -6.66 -2.43
C SER A 98 2.92 -6.97 -1.02
N ILE A 99 4.07 -7.64 -0.87
CA ILE A 99 4.67 -7.88 0.45
C ILE A 99 5.09 -6.55 1.09
N VAL A 100 5.74 -5.67 0.33
CA VAL A 100 6.13 -4.34 0.82
C VAL A 100 4.90 -3.54 1.27
N LEU A 101 3.84 -3.49 0.46
CA LEU A 101 2.58 -2.81 0.84
C LEU A 101 1.97 -3.38 2.13
N ILE A 102 1.98 -4.70 2.31
CA ILE A 102 1.49 -5.31 3.56
C ILE A 102 2.34 -4.82 4.75
N LEU A 103 3.67 -4.80 4.61
CA LEU A 103 4.55 -4.32 5.66
C LEU A 103 4.34 -2.82 5.97
N GLU A 104 4.17 -1.98 4.95
CA GLU A 104 3.86 -0.56 5.09
C GLU A 104 2.52 -0.35 5.84
N ILE A 105 1.46 -1.07 5.45
CA ILE A 105 0.14 -1.02 6.11
C ILE A 105 0.27 -1.38 7.60
N TRP A 106 0.98 -2.45 7.92
CA TRP A 106 1.15 -2.87 9.30
C TRP A 106 2.05 -1.94 10.10
N ALA A 107 3.13 -1.41 9.49
CA ALA A 107 3.98 -0.43 10.14
C ALA A 107 3.19 0.81 10.56
N ILE A 108 2.36 1.35 9.65
CA ILE A 108 1.50 2.50 9.97
C ILE A 108 0.44 2.13 11.00
N SER A 109 -0.16 0.94 10.89
CA SER A 109 -1.15 0.48 11.88
C SER A 109 -0.54 0.40 13.29
N PHE A 110 0.67 -0.10 13.43
CA PHE A 110 1.41 -0.14 14.70
C PHE A 110 1.74 1.26 15.21
N LEU A 111 2.23 2.15 14.35
CA LEU A 111 2.52 3.53 14.72
C LEU A 111 1.26 4.28 15.18
N MET A 112 0.14 4.08 14.49
CA MET A 112 -1.14 4.66 14.90
C MET A 112 -1.63 4.12 16.25
N GLN A 113 -1.52 2.80 16.48
CA GLN A 113 -1.86 2.21 17.78
C GLN A 113 -0.99 2.78 18.89
N TYR A 114 0.29 2.95 18.63
CA TYR A 114 1.22 3.53 19.58
C TYR A 114 0.90 5.01 19.88
N ALA A 115 0.60 5.79 18.83
CA ALA A 115 0.21 7.21 18.97
C ALA A 115 -1.06 7.40 19.81
N LEU A 116 -1.99 6.46 19.70
CA LEU A 116 -3.30 6.56 20.34
C LEU A 116 -3.40 5.76 21.65
N ARG A 117 -2.29 5.18 22.11
CA ARG A 117 -2.27 4.27 23.28
C ARG A 117 -2.86 4.91 24.53
N ASP A 118 -2.52 6.16 24.79
CA ASP A 118 -2.91 6.85 26.01
C ASP A 118 -4.33 7.46 25.94
N ASN A 119 -4.85 7.66 24.73
CA ASN A 119 -6.17 8.28 24.47
C ASN A 119 -7.16 7.32 23.78
N GLY A 120 -6.68 6.12 23.40
CA GLY A 120 -7.46 5.18 22.59
C GLY A 120 -8.29 4.22 23.43
N SER A 121 -9.59 4.17 23.14
CA SER A 121 -10.42 3.08 23.63
C SER A 121 -9.99 1.75 22.96
N SER A 122 -10.20 0.62 23.65
CA SER A 122 -9.96 -0.72 23.09
C SER A 122 -10.64 -0.94 21.74
N LYS A 123 -11.78 -0.26 21.49
CA LYS A 123 -12.51 -0.26 20.23
C LYS A 123 -11.70 0.36 19.09
N LEU A 124 -10.96 1.43 19.34
CA LEU A 124 -10.13 2.09 18.33
C LEU A 124 -8.96 1.23 17.92
N ILE A 125 -8.29 0.60 18.89
CA ILE A 125 -7.19 -0.35 18.63
C ILE A 125 -7.67 -1.52 17.76
N LEU A 126 -8.83 -2.08 18.09
CA LEU A 126 -9.44 -3.15 17.31
C LEU A 126 -9.78 -2.69 15.89
N THR A 127 -10.30 -1.48 15.73
CA THR A 127 -10.64 -0.91 14.40
C THR A 127 -9.39 -0.75 13.52
N ILE A 128 -8.28 -0.28 14.10
CA ILE A 128 -7.01 -0.12 13.36
C ILE A 128 -6.47 -1.49 12.92
N ALA A 129 -6.48 -2.49 13.83
CA ALA A 129 -6.06 -3.84 13.50
C ALA A 129 -6.94 -4.49 12.43
N PHE A 130 -8.27 -4.34 12.56
CA PHE A 130 -9.22 -4.81 11.55
C PHE A 130 -8.99 -4.16 10.19
N ASN A 131 -8.72 -2.86 10.15
CA ASN A 131 -8.41 -2.15 8.90
C ASN A 131 -7.12 -2.67 8.26
N GLY A 132 -6.07 -2.92 9.04
CA GLY A 132 -4.83 -3.55 8.56
C GLY A 132 -5.09 -4.92 7.93
N LEU A 133 -5.90 -5.76 8.55
CA LEU A 133 -6.31 -7.06 8.00
C LEU A 133 -7.12 -6.91 6.71
N LEU A 134 -8.09 -5.99 6.69
CA LEU A 134 -8.96 -5.74 5.54
C LEU A 134 -8.15 -5.37 4.29
N TRP A 135 -7.15 -4.49 4.43
CA TRP A 135 -6.30 -4.08 3.32
C TRP A 135 -5.25 -5.12 2.95
N SER A 136 -4.81 -5.96 3.88
CA SER A 136 -3.85 -7.04 3.61
C SER A 136 -4.49 -8.21 2.86
N ALA A 137 -5.75 -8.51 3.08
CA ALA A 137 -6.43 -9.65 2.47
C ALA A 137 -6.40 -9.67 0.94
N PRO A 138 -6.74 -8.57 0.21
CA PRO A 138 -6.65 -8.54 -1.25
C PRO A 138 -5.23 -8.67 -1.76
N LEU A 139 -4.22 -8.17 -1.03
CA LEU A 139 -2.82 -8.29 -1.40
C LEU A 139 -2.32 -9.73 -1.25
N ILE A 140 -2.72 -10.42 -0.17
CA ILE A 140 -2.42 -11.85 0.02
C ILE A 140 -3.07 -12.68 -1.09
N TYR A 141 -4.34 -12.39 -1.41
CA TYR A 141 -5.01 -13.04 -2.52
C TYR A 141 -4.28 -12.80 -3.85
N LEU A 142 -3.82 -11.58 -4.10
CA LEU A 142 -3.05 -11.24 -5.29
C LEU A 142 -1.75 -12.04 -5.36
N ILE A 143 -0.98 -12.12 -4.26
CA ILE A 143 0.25 -12.92 -4.20
C ILE A 143 -0.04 -14.38 -4.58
N ARG A 144 -1.09 -14.97 -4.03
CA ARG A 144 -1.50 -16.34 -4.36
C ARG A 144 -1.91 -16.47 -5.83
N TYR A 145 -2.67 -15.51 -6.34
CA TYR A 145 -3.13 -15.51 -7.72
C TYR A 145 -1.97 -15.45 -8.72
N VAL A 146 -1.06 -14.46 -8.58
CA VAL A 146 0.04 -14.30 -9.54
C VAL A 146 1.07 -15.45 -9.48
N ASN A 147 1.11 -16.17 -8.36
CA ASN A 147 1.96 -17.34 -8.17
C ASN A 147 1.23 -18.68 -8.40
N SER A 148 -0.02 -18.66 -8.89
CA SER A 148 -0.74 -19.89 -9.25
C SER A 148 -0.13 -20.55 -10.49
N GLU A 149 -0.22 -21.88 -10.54
CA GLU A 149 0.29 -22.67 -11.68
C GLU A 149 -0.28 -22.19 -13.02
N ALA A 150 -1.57 -21.83 -13.05
CA ALA A 150 -2.24 -21.32 -14.23
C ALA A 150 -1.62 -20.04 -14.77
N VAL A 151 -1.24 -19.09 -13.89
CA VAL A 151 -0.58 -17.84 -14.28
C VAL A 151 0.87 -18.11 -14.69
N ILE A 152 1.60 -18.94 -13.94
CA ILE A 152 2.98 -19.32 -14.26
C ILE A 152 3.06 -19.98 -15.62
N ALA A 153 2.18 -20.93 -15.93
CA ALA A 153 2.12 -21.60 -17.22
C ALA A 153 1.80 -20.63 -18.36
N ALA A 154 0.94 -19.63 -18.11
CA ALA A 154 0.58 -18.62 -19.09
C ALA A 154 1.70 -17.62 -19.41
N LEU A 155 2.68 -17.45 -18.51
CA LEU A 155 3.78 -16.49 -18.63
C LEU A 155 5.09 -17.14 -19.13
N LYS A 156 5.15 -18.47 -19.28
CA LYS A 156 6.35 -19.23 -19.71
C LYS A 156 6.60 -19.23 -21.22
N LYS A 157 6.00 -18.30 -21.98
CA LYS A 157 6.25 -18.17 -23.41
C LYS A 157 7.36 -17.17 -23.72
#